data_b89a7553059d728e06c9fb4b5646b10e
#
_entry.id   b89a7553059d728e06c9fb4b5646b10e
#
_cell.length_a   1.000
_cell.length_b   1.000
_cell.length_c   1.000
_cell.angle_alpha   90.00
_cell.angle_beta   90.00
_cell.angle_gamma   90.00
#
_symmetry.space_group_name_H-M   'P 1'
#
loop_
_entity.id
_entity.type
_entity.pdbx_description
1 polymer ?
#
loop_
_entity_poly.entity_id
_entity_poly.type
_entity_poly.pdbx_seq_one_letter_code
_entity_poly.pdbx_strand_id
1 'polypeptide(L)'
;MTPSYNQAEFLERTILSVLNQNYPNLEYIVIDGGSTDGSLDIINKYAKYLTYWVSEKDRGQSDAINKGFSQATGDLAAWQNSDDIYFPGALERVARAYAKTPGIDIYFGNMYTIDRDDNILHELRYTPFSVYSLLYDGWNITNQSAFFRSGMVREYSFNEGYRYAMDGDFFVRAGRDKRTFKFIHAPLGALRIHAKAKGETISGSVGVSEWAQIRHREGIEMREDLPWERQYRLRKAICKARKLFYYAIQGDIDYIIRRARGLLRG
;
A
#
# COMPACT_ATOMS: atom_id res chain seq x y z
N MET A 1 0.89 -0.42 -12.04
CA MET A 1 -0.29 0.30 -12.60
C MET A 1 -0.73 1.43 -11.69
N THR A 2 -1.53 2.40 -12.22
CA THR A 2 -2.10 3.52 -11.45
C THR A 2 -3.59 3.60 -11.71
N PRO A 3 -4.47 3.42 -10.68
CA PRO A 3 -5.88 3.77 -10.77
C PRO A 3 -6.01 5.29 -10.59
N SER A 4 -6.79 5.96 -11.42
CA SER A 4 -6.99 7.41 -11.38
C SER A 4 -8.46 7.77 -11.40
N TYR A 5 -8.86 8.76 -10.58
CA TYR A 5 -10.17 9.39 -10.67
C TYR A 5 -10.13 10.79 -10.06
N ASN A 6 -10.23 11.83 -10.89
CA ASN A 6 -10.21 13.24 -10.50
C ASN A 6 -8.99 13.60 -9.62
N GLN A 7 -7.78 13.32 -10.12
CA GLN A 7 -6.50 13.52 -9.44
C GLN A 7 -5.51 14.36 -10.27
N ALA A 8 -6.00 15.27 -11.11
CA ALA A 8 -5.13 16.12 -11.96
C ALA A 8 -4.04 16.84 -11.17
N GLU A 9 -4.31 17.17 -9.90
CA GLU A 9 -3.36 17.86 -9.02
C GLU A 9 -2.07 17.08 -8.75
N PHE A 10 -2.17 15.73 -8.66
CA PHE A 10 -1.04 14.87 -8.24
C PHE A 10 -0.62 13.87 -9.30
N LEU A 11 -1.51 13.52 -10.22
CA LEU A 11 -1.34 12.43 -11.19
C LEU A 11 -0.03 12.55 -11.99
N GLU A 12 0.35 13.76 -12.41
CA GLU A 12 1.58 13.96 -13.16
C GLU A 12 2.81 13.57 -12.36
N ARG A 13 2.84 13.93 -11.06
CA ARG A 13 3.94 13.56 -10.16
C ARG A 13 4.01 12.05 -9.93
N THR A 14 2.85 11.40 -9.80
CA THR A 14 2.77 9.94 -9.73
C THR A 14 3.33 9.29 -10.98
N ILE A 15 2.88 9.71 -12.17
CA ILE A 15 3.37 9.19 -13.46
C ILE A 15 4.89 9.36 -13.58
N LEU A 16 5.40 10.55 -13.28
CA LEU A 16 6.83 10.83 -13.33
C LEU A 16 7.62 9.99 -12.31
N SER A 17 7.07 9.73 -11.12
CA SER A 17 7.73 8.89 -10.11
C SER A 17 7.91 7.45 -10.57
N VAL A 18 7.03 6.95 -11.43
CA VAL A 18 7.12 5.63 -12.06
C VAL A 18 8.11 5.65 -13.24
N LEU A 19 7.95 6.59 -14.17
CA LEU A 19 8.78 6.66 -15.39
C LEU A 19 10.24 6.96 -15.05
N ASN A 20 10.50 7.82 -14.08
CA ASN A 20 11.86 8.20 -13.64
C ASN A 20 12.58 7.09 -12.85
N GLN A 21 11.95 5.92 -12.63
CA GLN A 21 12.68 4.75 -12.15
C GLN A 21 13.69 4.24 -13.19
N ASN A 22 13.54 4.63 -14.47
CA ASN A 22 14.39 4.21 -15.59
C ASN A 22 14.59 2.69 -15.65
N TYR A 23 13.54 1.93 -15.25
CA TYR A 23 13.60 0.48 -15.25
C TYR A 23 13.31 -0.05 -16.66
N PRO A 24 14.23 -0.83 -17.29
CA PRO A 24 14.16 -1.15 -18.71
C PRO A 24 12.95 -2.01 -19.10
N ASN A 25 12.46 -2.85 -18.20
CA ASN A 25 11.35 -3.79 -18.44
C ASN A 25 10.07 -3.33 -17.72
N LEU A 26 9.74 -2.04 -17.83
CA LEU A 26 8.57 -1.45 -17.19
C LEU A 26 7.34 -1.53 -18.10
N GLU A 27 6.31 -2.23 -17.66
CA GLU A 27 4.94 -2.05 -18.14
C GLU A 27 4.24 -1.04 -17.25
N TYR A 28 3.82 0.09 -17.83
CA TYR A 28 3.06 1.07 -17.07
C TYR A 28 1.63 1.19 -17.61
N ILE A 29 0.68 0.88 -16.74
CA ILE A 29 -0.76 0.82 -17.04
C ILE A 29 -1.46 1.89 -16.22
N VAL A 30 -2.36 2.68 -16.85
CA VAL A 30 -3.21 3.67 -16.17
C VAL A 30 -4.67 3.34 -16.46
N ILE A 31 -5.47 3.20 -15.40
CA ILE A 31 -6.90 2.98 -15.46
C ILE A 31 -7.59 4.20 -14.85
N ASP A 32 -8.20 5.02 -15.69
CA ASP A 32 -8.94 6.20 -15.27
C ASP A 32 -10.43 5.92 -15.20
N GLY A 33 -11.06 6.28 -14.09
CA GLY A 33 -12.48 6.03 -13.78
C GLY A 33 -13.46 7.02 -14.45
N GLY A 34 -13.05 7.68 -15.54
CA GLY A 34 -13.85 8.70 -16.22
C GLY A 34 -13.70 10.08 -15.55
N SER A 35 -12.49 10.52 -15.32
CA SER A 35 -12.16 11.81 -14.72
C SER A 35 -12.66 12.99 -15.56
N THR A 36 -12.98 14.11 -14.87
CA THR A 36 -13.49 15.34 -15.47
C THR A 36 -12.71 16.59 -15.06
N ASP A 37 -11.58 16.44 -14.40
CA ASP A 37 -10.78 17.52 -13.76
C ASP A 37 -9.48 17.87 -14.50
N GLY A 38 -9.26 17.37 -15.72
CA GLY A 38 -7.99 17.53 -16.44
C GLY A 38 -7.03 16.35 -16.29
N SER A 39 -7.34 15.31 -15.52
CA SER A 39 -6.54 14.09 -15.43
C SER A 39 -6.32 13.45 -16.81
N LEU A 40 -7.30 13.53 -17.70
CA LEU A 40 -7.23 12.97 -19.05
C LEU A 40 -6.16 13.65 -19.92
N ASP A 41 -6.02 14.96 -19.79
CA ASP A 41 -4.99 15.73 -20.52
C ASP A 41 -3.58 15.29 -20.06
N ILE A 42 -3.43 15.05 -18.76
CA ILE A 42 -2.18 14.54 -18.21
C ILE A 42 -1.90 13.12 -18.74
N ILE A 43 -2.88 12.21 -18.72
CA ILE A 43 -2.70 10.85 -19.25
C ILE A 43 -2.31 10.91 -20.73
N ASN A 44 -3.00 11.70 -21.53
CA ASN A 44 -2.70 11.89 -22.96
C ASN A 44 -1.27 12.41 -23.19
N LYS A 45 -0.81 13.37 -22.38
CA LYS A 45 0.56 13.90 -22.44
C LYS A 45 1.62 12.80 -22.31
N TYR A 46 1.35 11.79 -21.47
CA TYR A 46 2.29 10.69 -21.21
C TYR A 46 1.92 9.39 -21.94
N ALA A 47 0.87 9.36 -22.77
CA ALA A 47 0.33 8.16 -23.41
C ALA A 47 1.39 7.32 -24.15
N LYS A 48 2.37 7.97 -24.81
CA LYS A 48 3.47 7.28 -25.52
C LYS A 48 4.42 6.46 -24.64
N TYR A 49 4.37 6.68 -23.32
CA TYR A 49 5.18 5.95 -22.33
C TYR A 49 4.36 4.91 -21.57
N LEU A 50 3.04 4.86 -21.80
CA LEU A 50 2.13 3.90 -21.17
C LEU A 50 1.98 2.67 -22.06
N THR A 51 2.10 1.50 -21.46
CA THR A 51 1.85 0.24 -22.17
C THR A 51 0.37 0.08 -22.50
N TYR A 52 -0.48 0.53 -21.58
CA TYR A 52 -1.92 0.52 -21.73
C TYR A 52 -2.55 1.66 -20.90
N TRP A 53 -3.60 2.27 -21.40
CA TRP A 53 -4.45 3.13 -20.61
C TRP A 53 -5.86 3.16 -21.17
N VAL A 54 -6.81 3.42 -20.28
CA VAL A 54 -8.23 3.60 -20.64
C VAL A 54 -8.85 4.60 -19.66
N SER A 55 -9.79 5.40 -20.16
CA SER A 55 -10.64 6.25 -19.36
C SER A 55 -12.09 5.86 -19.60
N GLU A 56 -12.69 5.27 -18.60
CA GLU A 56 -14.08 4.83 -18.62
C GLU A 56 -14.63 4.80 -17.19
N LYS A 57 -15.94 4.93 -17.03
CA LYS A 57 -16.56 4.83 -15.71
C LYS A 57 -16.28 3.48 -15.09
N ASP A 58 -15.78 3.48 -13.86
CA ASP A 58 -15.54 2.30 -13.06
C ASP A 58 -16.50 2.20 -11.85
N ARG A 59 -16.38 1.09 -11.10
CA ARG A 59 -17.12 0.84 -9.86
C ARG A 59 -16.32 1.25 -8.62
N GLY A 60 -15.20 1.93 -8.80
CA GLY A 60 -14.30 2.39 -7.74
C GLY A 60 -12.89 1.83 -7.89
N GLN A 61 -12.02 2.23 -6.97
CA GLN A 61 -10.59 1.94 -7.02
C GLN A 61 -10.24 0.45 -7.13
N SER A 62 -10.97 -0.44 -6.42
CA SER A 62 -10.75 -1.88 -6.51
C SER A 62 -11.02 -2.43 -7.91
N ASP A 63 -12.08 -1.96 -8.58
CA ASP A 63 -12.39 -2.33 -9.97
C ASP A 63 -11.29 -1.85 -10.93
N ALA A 64 -10.83 -0.60 -10.79
CA ALA A 64 -9.72 -0.07 -11.57
C ALA A 64 -8.42 -0.87 -11.37
N ILE A 65 -8.09 -1.27 -10.14
CA ILE A 65 -6.91 -2.10 -9.85
C ILE A 65 -7.06 -3.48 -10.47
N ASN A 66 -8.22 -4.13 -10.32
CA ASN A 66 -8.49 -5.43 -10.91
C ASN A 66 -8.36 -5.40 -12.44
N LYS A 67 -8.92 -4.37 -13.11
CA LYS A 67 -8.76 -4.13 -14.54
C LYS A 67 -7.28 -3.97 -14.92
N GLY A 68 -6.56 -3.12 -14.21
CA GLY A 68 -5.14 -2.90 -14.48
C GLY A 68 -4.28 -4.16 -14.32
N PHE A 69 -4.51 -4.96 -13.29
CA PHE A 69 -3.81 -6.21 -13.09
C PHE A 69 -4.15 -7.30 -14.11
N SER A 70 -5.36 -7.27 -14.69
CA SER A 70 -5.70 -8.17 -15.78
C SER A 70 -4.93 -7.90 -17.07
N GLN A 71 -4.43 -6.68 -17.26
CA GLN A 71 -3.60 -6.28 -18.39
C GLN A 71 -2.10 -6.52 -18.16
N ALA A 72 -1.66 -6.72 -16.91
CA ALA A 72 -0.25 -6.86 -16.59
C ALA A 72 0.32 -8.21 -17.06
N THR A 73 1.47 -8.18 -17.75
CA THR A 73 2.16 -9.39 -18.26
C THR A 73 3.50 -9.64 -17.59
N GLY A 74 4.08 -8.67 -16.89
CA GLY A 74 5.36 -8.78 -16.20
C GLY A 74 5.37 -9.83 -15.07
N ASP A 75 6.56 -10.20 -14.57
CA ASP A 75 6.74 -11.15 -13.46
C ASP A 75 6.19 -10.62 -12.14
N LEU A 76 6.35 -9.32 -11.92
CA LEU A 76 5.85 -8.61 -10.74
C LEU A 76 4.85 -7.55 -11.17
N ALA A 77 3.80 -7.39 -10.37
CA ALA A 77 2.80 -6.35 -10.50
C ALA A 77 2.79 -5.49 -9.23
N ALA A 78 2.45 -4.22 -9.38
CA ALA A 78 2.24 -3.31 -8.26
C ALA A 78 1.27 -2.21 -8.67
N TRP A 79 0.60 -1.58 -7.70
CA TRP A 79 -0.14 -0.36 -7.99
C TRP A 79 0.33 0.80 -7.12
N GLN A 80 0.30 1.97 -7.71
CA GLN A 80 0.54 3.24 -7.04
C GLN A 80 -0.70 4.10 -7.23
N ASN A 81 -1.27 4.60 -6.15
CA ASN A 81 -2.41 5.51 -6.25
C ASN A 81 -2.00 6.79 -6.98
N SER A 82 -2.94 7.46 -7.62
CA SER A 82 -2.68 8.63 -8.45
C SER A 82 -2.28 9.90 -7.68
N ASP A 83 -2.22 9.83 -6.36
CA ASP A 83 -1.75 10.87 -5.44
C ASP A 83 -0.45 10.49 -4.70
N ASP A 84 0.03 9.25 -4.85
CA ASP A 84 1.23 8.71 -4.20
C ASP A 84 2.43 8.63 -5.16
N ILE A 85 3.64 8.37 -4.64
CA ILE A 85 4.85 8.27 -5.46
C ILE A 85 5.73 7.08 -5.08
N TYR A 86 6.47 6.53 -6.05
CA TYR A 86 7.62 5.67 -5.78
C TYR A 86 8.86 6.49 -5.44
N PHE A 87 9.65 5.98 -4.51
CA PHE A 87 10.97 6.56 -4.21
C PHE A 87 11.99 6.15 -5.28
N PRO A 88 13.02 7.00 -5.53
CA PRO A 88 14.05 6.71 -6.51
C PRO A 88 14.73 5.36 -6.25
N GLY A 89 14.84 4.52 -7.29
CA GLY A 89 15.45 3.20 -7.24
C GLY A 89 14.58 2.11 -6.58
N ALA A 90 13.27 2.36 -6.36
CA ALA A 90 12.36 1.38 -5.78
C ALA A 90 12.27 0.12 -6.66
N LEU A 91 12.02 0.27 -7.96
CA LEU A 91 11.89 -0.87 -8.88
C LEU A 91 13.18 -1.70 -8.95
N GLU A 92 14.34 -1.05 -8.97
CA GLU A 92 15.63 -1.76 -8.98
C GLU A 92 15.84 -2.57 -7.68
N ARG A 93 15.52 -2.00 -6.51
CA ARG A 93 15.63 -2.71 -5.23
C ARG A 93 14.73 -3.94 -5.19
N VAL A 94 13.51 -3.81 -5.69
CA VAL A 94 12.55 -4.91 -5.77
C VAL A 94 13.03 -5.98 -6.76
N ALA A 95 13.49 -5.59 -7.95
CA ALA A 95 14.03 -6.51 -8.95
C ALA A 95 15.24 -7.29 -8.42
N ARG A 96 16.15 -6.63 -7.70
CA ARG A 96 17.28 -7.30 -7.02
C ARG A 96 16.82 -8.29 -5.93
N ALA A 97 15.78 -7.95 -5.18
CA ALA A 97 15.21 -8.86 -4.19
C ALA A 97 14.53 -10.06 -4.85
N TYR A 98 13.79 -9.84 -5.93
CA TYR A 98 13.16 -10.88 -6.74
C TYR A 98 14.20 -11.83 -7.34
N ALA A 99 15.27 -11.32 -7.94
CA ALA A 99 16.34 -12.13 -8.50
C ALA A 99 17.02 -13.05 -7.46
N LYS A 100 17.12 -12.58 -6.20
CA LYS A 100 17.69 -13.37 -5.09
C LYS A 100 16.72 -14.41 -4.52
N THR A 101 15.43 -14.15 -4.57
CA THR A 101 14.39 -15.02 -3.96
C THR A 101 13.13 -15.05 -4.82
N PRO A 102 13.17 -15.66 -6.04
CA PRO A 102 12.08 -15.53 -7.03
C PRO A 102 10.76 -16.24 -6.64
N GLY A 103 10.77 -17.08 -5.63
CA GLY A 103 9.59 -17.82 -5.17
C GLY A 103 8.68 -17.08 -4.20
N ILE A 104 8.99 -15.83 -3.87
CA ILE A 104 8.21 -15.02 -2.93
C ILE A 104 6.99 -14.43 -3.63
N ASP A 105 5.84 -14.43 -2.94
CA ASP A 105 4.58 -13.90 -3.48
C ASP A 105 4.50 -12.37 -3.37
N ILE A 106 4.99 -11.79 -2.26
CA ILE A 106 4.89 -10.34 -1.98
C ILE A 106 6.23 -9.80 -1.48
N TYR A 107 6.78 -8.80 -2.17
CA TYR A 107 7.93 -8.01 -1.75
C TYR A 107 7.43 -6.67 -1.24
N PHE A 108 7.93 -6.20 -0.11
CA PHE A 108 7.53 -4.89 0.42
C PHE A 108 8.66 -4.26 1.22
N GLY A 109 8.60 -2.94 1.36
CA GLY A 109 9.62 -2.19 2.08
C GLY A 109 9.04 -1.11 2.97
N ASN A 110 9.93 -0.27 3.50
CA ASN A 110 9.56 0.93 4.23
C ASN A 110 8.90 1.95 3.29
N MET A 111 8.27 2.97 3.87
CA MET A 111 7.73 4.09 3.12
C MET A 111 7.93 5.40 3.87
N TYR A 112 7.64 6.50 3.18
CA TYR A 112 7.49 7.81 3.79
C TYR A 112 6.04 8.28 3.73
N THR A 113 5.67 9.21 4.60
CA THR A 113 4.55 10.10 4.32
C THR A 113 5.12 11.42 3.83
N ILE A 114 4.44 12.02 2.85
CA ILE A 114 4.81 13.31 2.27
C ILE A 114 3.62 14.27 2.33
N ASP A 115 3.90 15.56 2.32
CA ASP A 115 2.87 16.58 2.19
C ASP A 115 2.46 16.79 0.72
N ARG A 116 1.60 17.79 0.49
CA ARG A 116 1.12 18.17 -0.83
C ARG A 116 2.25 18.54 -1.80
N ASP A 117 3.36 19.05 -1.29
CA ASP A 117 4.49 19.60 -2.05
C ASP A 117 5.70 18.64 -2.13
N ASP A 118 5.49 17.36 -1.81
CA ASP A 118 6.47 16.27 -1.79
C ASP A 118 7.51 16.33 -0.65
N ASN A 119 7.34 17.23 0.34
CA ASN A 119 8.21 17.26 1.50
C ASN A 119 7.96 16.05 2.40
N ILE A 120 9.03 15.39 2.87
CA ILE A 120 8.92 14.24 3.76
C ILE A 120 8.42 14.72 5.13
N LEU A 121 7.29 14.16 5.57
CA LEU A 121 6.72 14.37 6.90
C LEU A 121 7.25 13.33 7.89
N HIS A 122 7.14 12.07 7.56
CA HIS A 122 7.53 10.97 8.44
C HIS A 122 8.13 9.80 7.66
N GLU A 123 9.11 9.14 8.27
CA GLU A 123 9.58 7.83 7.86
C GLU A 123 8.77 6.75 8.58
N LEU A 124 8.21 5.81 7.83
CA LEU A 124 7.49 4.66 8.36
C LEU A 124 8.33 3.39 8.11
N ARG A 125 9.00 2.92 9.15
CA ARG A 125 9.74 1.65 9.12
C ARG A 125 8.81 0.52 9.48
N TYR A 126 8.76 -0.47 8.60
CA TYR A 126 7.99 -1.68 8.83
C TYR A 126 8.85 -2.79 9.46
N THR A 127 8.20 -3.86 9.83
CA THR A 127 8.80 -5.11 10.29
C THR A 127 8.38 -6.22 9.33
N PRO A 128 8.99 -7.41 9.37
CA PRO A 128 8.48 -8.54 8.63
C PRO A 128 6.98 -8.72 8.82
N PHE A 129 6.28 -9.04 7.74
CA PHE A 129 4.82 -9.09 7.72
C PHE A 129 4.25 -10.03 8.77
N SER A 130 3.15 -9.61 9.37
CA SER A 130 2.36 -10.40 10.32
C SER A 130 0.89 -10.03 10.23
N VAL A 131 0.06 -10.97 9.81
CA VAL A 131 -1.41 -10.82 9.84
C VAL A 131 -1.89 -10.41 11.23
N TYR A 132 -1.31 -11.01 12.26
CA TYR A 132 -1.65 -10.70 13.64
C TYR A 132 -1.37 -9.22 13.97
N SER A 133 -0.21 -8.70 13.56
CA SER A 133 0.09 -7.28 13.74
C SER A 133 -0.85 -6.38 12.94
N LEU A 134 -1.20 -6.75 11.72
CA LEU A 134 -2.13 -6.00 10.88
C LEU A 134 -3.53 -5.91 11.53
N LEU A 135 -4.03 -7.00 12.10
CA LEU A 135 -5.35 -7.06 12.71
C LEU A 135 -5.44 -6.35 14.07
N TYR A 136 -4.35 -6.35 14.88
CA TYR A 136 -4.38 -5.83 16.25
C TYR A 136 -3.65 -4.52 16.49
N ASP A 137 -2.62 -4.20 15.70
CA ASP A 137 -1.77 -3.01 15.94
C ASP A 137 -1.76 -2.01 14.77
N GLY A 138 -2.35 -2.38 13.64
CA GLY A 138 -2.46 -1.53 12.45
C GLY A 138 -1.44 -1.88 11.37
N TRP A 139 -1.28 -0.96 10.42
CA TRP A 139 -0.50 -1.18 9.21
C TRP A 139 0.94 -1.60 9.48
N ASN A 140 1.37 -2.70 8.88
CA ASN A 140 2.74 -3.19 8.83
C ASN A 140 3.17 -3.52 7.40
N ILE A 141 2.35 -3.18 6.43
CA ILE A 141 2.54 -3.22 4.99
C ILE A 141 1.52 -2.27 4.36
N THR A 142 1.86 -1.61 3.26
CA THR A 142 0.94 -0.77 2.47
C THR A 142 1.23 -0.92 1.00
N ASN A 143 0.26 -0.57 0.17
CA ASN A 143 0.36 -0.68 -1.28
C ASN A 143 1.48 0.16 -1.88
N GLN A 144 1.76 1.35 -1.34
CA GLN A 144 2.79 2.27 -1.83
C GLN A 144 4.20 1.65 -1.84
N SER A 145 4.39 0.60 -1.05
CA SER A 145 5.68 -0.09 -0.91
C SER A 145 5.62 -1.59 -1.16
N ALA A 146 4.51 -2.10 -1.75
CA ALA A 146 4.29 -3.53 -1.98
C ALA A 146 4.28 -3.88 -3.47
N PHE A 147 4.90 -5.02 -3.79
CA PHE A 147 5.03 -5.58 -5.13
C PHE A 147 4.67 -7.06 -5.07
N PHE A 148 3.89 -7.52 -6.03
CA PHE A 148 3.23 -8.83 -6.01
C PHE A 148 3.73 -9.67 -7.17
N ARG A 149 3.90 -10.96 -6.98
CA ARG A 149 4.08 -11.90 -8.08
C ARG A 149 2.81 -11.90 -8.94
N SER A 150 2.93 -11.69 -10.25
CA SER A 150 1.78 -11.52 -11.14
C SER A 150 0.80 -12.70 -11.14
N GLY A 151 1.30 -13.93 -10.97
CA GLY A 151 0.44 -15.10 -10.80
C GLY A 151 -0.50 -14.97 -9.60
N MET A 152 -0.02 -14.38 -8.51
CA MET A 152 -0.82 -14.17 -7.31
C MET A 152 -1.96 -13.16 -7.54
N VAL A 153 -1.68 -11.99 -8.13
CA VAL A 153 -2.72 -10.95 -8.31
C VAL A 153 -3.78 -11.33 -9.34
N ARG A 154 -3.51 -12.33 -10.19
CA ARG A 154 -4.53 -12.93 -11.07
C ARG A 154 -5.46 -13.87 -10.33
N GLU A 155 -4.96 -14.56 -9.29
CA GLU A 155 -5.75 -15.44 -8.43
C GLU A 155 -6.54 -14.63 -7.36
N TYR A 156 -5.95 -13.53 -6.89
CA TYR A 156 -6.47 -12.71 -5.81
C TYR A 156 -6.99 -11.37 -6.35
N SER A 157 -8.28 -11.31 -6.66
CA SER A 157 -8.92 -10.02 -6.95
C SER A 157 -9.08 -9.17 -5.67
N PHE A 158 -9.06 -7.86 -5.85
CA PHE A 158 -9.47 -6.91 -4.81
C PHE A 158 -10.98 -6.96 -4.65
N ASN A 159 -11.45 -6.95 -3.40
CA ASN A 159 -12.87 -6.94 -3.10
C ASN A 159 -13.45 -5.54 -3.35
N GLU A 160 -14.32 -5.44 -4.35
CA GLU A 160 -14.96 -4.18 -4.74
C GLU A 160 -16.00 -3.67 -3.73
N GLY A 161 -16.38 -4.49 -2.76
CA GLY A 161 -17.23 -4.10 -1.63
C GLY A 161 -16.52 -3.20 -0.61
N TYR A 162 -15.19 -3.15 -0.62
CA TYR A 162 -14.40 -2.28 0.26
C TYR A 162 -13.97 -1.00 -0.47
N ARG A 163 -14.17 0.13 0.18
CA ARG A 163 -13.81 1.45 -0.33
C ARG A 163 -12.52 2.00 0.28
N TYR A 164 -12.23 1.63 1.54
CA TYR A 164 -11.07 2.08 2.31
C TYR A 164 -10.08 0.95 2.61
N ALA A 165 -10.57 -0.16 3.17
CA ALA A 165 -9.73 -1.25 3.70
C ALA A 165 -9.46 -2.38 2.67
N MET A 166 -9.59 -2.12 1.37
CA MET A 166 -9.42 -3.12 0.31
C MET A 166 -8.03 -3.74 0.27
N ASP A 167 -6.99 -2.95 0.51
CA ASP A 167 -5.60 -3.41 0.60
C ASP A 167 -5.36 -4.19 1.90
N GLY A 168 -5.94 -3.74 3.01
CA GLY A 168 -5.94 -4.49 4.27
C GLY A 168 -6.59 -5.85 4.14
N ASP A 169 -7.77 -5.92 3.50
CA ASP A 169 -8.44 -7.18 3.17
C ASP A 169 -7.55 -8.11 2.34
N PHE A 170 -6.93 -7.57 1.29
CA PHE A 170 -6.02 -8.32 0.43
C PHE A 170 -4.85 -8.92 1.22
N PHE A 171 -4.17 -8.13 2.05
CA PHE A 171 -3.04 -8.60 2.85
C PHE A 171 -3.46 -9.60 3.94
N VAL A 172 -4.64 -9.42 4.54
CA VAL A 172 -5.18 -10.39 5.51
C VAL A 172 -5.45 -11.73 4.84
N ARG A 173 -6.13 -11.74 3.69
CA ARG A 173 -6.37 -12.97 2.91
C ARG A 173 -5.06 -13.65 2.51
N ALA A 174 -4.13 -12.88 1.94
CA ALA A 174 -2.82 -13.41 1.54
C ALA A 174 -2.06 -14.05 2.71
N GLY A 175 -2.07 -13.39 3.87
CA GLY A 175 -1.39 -13.94 5.05
C GLY A 175 -2.07 -15.18 5.62
N ARG A 176 -3.42 -15.26 5.58
CA ARG A 176 -4.16 -16.46 5.99
C ARG A 176 -3.87 -17.66 5.10
N ASP A 177 -3.77 -17.42 3.81
CA ASP A 177 -3.45 -18.46 2.82
C ASP A 177 -1.95 -18.78 2.78
N LYS A 178 -1.20 -18.29 3.79
CA LYS A 178 0.23 -18.54 3.98
C LYS A 178 1.08 -18.15 2.78
N ARG A 179 0.66 -17.11 2.04
CA ARG A 179 1.50 -16.51 1.00
C ARG A 179 2.80 -16.01 1.61
N THR A 180 3.84 -16.02 0.83
CA THR A 180 5.18 -15.69 1.29
C THR A 180 5.47 -14.20 1.12
N PHE A 181 6.10 -13.60 2.14
CA PHE A 181 6.42 -12.18 2.18
C PHE A 181 7.94 -11.97 2.35
N LYS A 182 8.50 -11.06 1.56
CA LYS A 182 9.90 -10.63 1.69
C LYS A 182 9.96 -9.16 2.05
N PHE A 183 10.46 -8.85 3.23
CA PHE A 183 10.73 -7.48 3.64
C PHE A 183 12.06 -6.99 3.06
N ILE A 184 12.04 -5.80 2.45
CA ILE A 184 13.20 -5.07 1.91
C ILE A 184 13.47 -3.90 2.85
N HIS A 185 14.65 -3.85 3.44
CA HIS A 185 15.08 -2.83 4.40
C HIS A 185 15.41 -1.50 3.69
N ALA A 186 14.45 -0.96 2.93
CA ALA A 186 14.60 0.30 2.20
C ALA A 186 13.23 0.95 1.98
N PRO A 187 13.15 2.28 1.87
CA PRO A 187 11.95 2.95 1.42
C PRO A 187 11.71 2.67 -0.07
N LEU A 188 10.48 2.31 -0.41
CA LEU A 188 10.07 2.01 -1.79
C LEU A 188 9.07 3.02 -2.33
N GLY A 189 8.25 3.63 -1.48
CA GLY A 189 7.25 4.60 -1.90
C GLY A 189 6.91 5.61 -0.82
N ALA A 190 6.00 6.51 -1.13
CA ALA A 190 5.48 7.49 -0.19
C ALA A 190 3.98 7.69 -0.37
N LEU A 191 3.28 7.78 0.76
CA LEU A 191 1.88 8.14 0.89
C LEU A 191 1.76 9.65 1.02
N ARG A 192 0.97 10.29 0.16
CA ARG A 192 0.69 11.71 0.25
C ARG A 192 -0.46 12.01 1.21
N ILE A 193 -0.21 12.95 2.13
CA ILE A 193 -1.22 13.46 3.07
C ILE A 193 -1.78 14.77 2.51
N HIS A 194 -3.07 14.78 2.21
CA HIS A 194 -3.80 15.97 1.75
C HIS A 194 -5.30 15.86 2.08
N ALA A 195 -5.98 16.98 2.17
CA ALA A 195 -7.37 17.06 2.68
C ALA A 195 -8.40 16.19 1.92
N LYS A 196 -8.12 15.85 0.66
CA LYS A 196 -9.01 15.00 -0.17
C LYS A 196 -8.60 13.52 -0.14
N ALA A 197 -7.51 13.15 0.53
CA ALA A 197 -7.08 11.75 0.63
C ALA A 197 -8.13 10.91 1.37
N LYS A 198 -8.31 9.66 0.96
CA LYS A 198 -9.23 8.72 1.63
C LYS A 198 -8.91 8.56 3.11
N GLY A 199 -7.63 8.60 3.48
CA GLY A 199 -7.16 8.56 4.86
C GLY A 199 -7.79 9.68 5.71
N GLU A 200 -7.96 10.87 5.15
CA GLU A 200 -8.52 12.02 5.84
C GLU A 200 -10.05 12.08 5.77
N THR A 201 -10.65 11.57 4.69
CA THR A 201 -12.09 11.77 4.42
C THR A 201 -12.98 10.65 4.91
N ILE A 202 -12.59 9.39 4.80
CA ILE A 202 -13.45 8.24 5.08
C ILE A 202 -12.88 7.22 6.07
N SER A 203 -11.65 7.40 6.55
CA SER A 203 -11.03 6.44 7.50
C SER A 203 -11.81 6.30 8.80
N GLY A 204 -12.30 7.41 9.35
CA GLY A 204 -13.03 7.46 10.62
C GLY A 204 -14.44 6.87 10.58
N SER A 205 -15.02 6.73 9.40
CA SER A 205 -16.39 6.19 9.23
C SER A 205 -16.37 4.85 8.49
N VAL A 206 -16.17 4.91 7.18
CA VAL A 206 -16.16 3.71 6.32
C VAL A 206 -15.01 2.78 6.71
N GLY A 207 -13.81 3.33 6.96
CA GLY A 207 -12.64 2.53 7.31
C GLY A 207 -12.82 1.76 8.62
N VAL A 208 -13.38 2.38 9.66
CA VAL A 208 -13.67 1.70 10.92
C VAL A 208 -14.65 0.53 10.73
N SER A 209 -15.73 0.77 9.95
CA SER A 209 -16.73 -0.26 9.65
C SER A 209 -16.14 -1.42 8.84
N GLU A 210 -15.37 -1.14 7.80
CA GLU A 210 -14.76 -2.17 6.95
C GLU A 210 -13.72 -3.00 7.73
N TRP A 211 -12.89 -2.36 8.56
CA TRP A 211 -11.97 -3.08 9.44
C TRP A 211 -12.68 -3.94 10.49
N ALA A 212 -13.85 -3.50 10.99
CA ALA A 212 -14.67 -4.31 11.87
C ALA A 212 -15.19 -5.57 11.16
N GLN A 213 -15.64 -5.44 9.90
CA GLN A 213 -16.06 -6.58 9.08
C GLN A 213 -14.90 -7.55 8.82
N ILE A 214 -13.72 -7.04 8.45
CA ILE A 214 -12.52 -7.86 8.25
C ILE A 214 -12.19 -8.62 9.53
N ARG A 215 -12.13 -7.95 10.68
CA ARG A 215 -11.86 -8.60 11.98
C ARG A 215 -12.89 -9.64 12.33
N HIS A 216 -14.17 -9.34 12.13
CA HIS A 216 -15.26 -10.29 12.39
C HIS A 216 -15.10 -11.57 11.54
N ARG A 217 -14.83 -11.42 10.25
CA ARG A 217 -14.52 -12.56 9.35
C ARG A 217 -13.33 -13.39 9.86
N GLU A 218 -12.36 -12.75 10.49
CA GLU A 218 -11.18 -13.40 11.10
C GLU A 218 -11.45 -13.99 12.51
N GLY A 219 -12.70 -14.02 12.94
CA GLY A 219 -13.10 -14.50 14.28
C GLY A 219 -12.73 -13.56 15.42
N ILE A 220 -12.45 -12.28 15.10
CA ILE A 220 -12.16 -11.24 16.09
C ILE A 220 -13.44 -10.40 16.25
N GLU A 221 -14.28 -10.82 17.17
CA GLU A 221 -15.46 -10.02 17.52
C GLU A 221 -15.05 -8.81 18.34
N MET A 222 -15.46 -7.63 17.90
CA MET A 222 -15.31 -6.41 18.68
C MET A 222 -16.44 -6.35 19.71
N ARG A 223 -16.12 -6.61 20.96
CA ARG A 223 -17.06 -6.58 22.10
C ARG A 223 -16.75 -5.37 22.99
N GLU A 224 -17.76 -4.86 23.66
CA GLU A 224 -17.60 -3.76 24.62
C GLU A 224 -17.38 -4.27 26.06
N ASP A 225 -17.21 -5.60 26.25
CA ASP A 225 -16.98 -6.16 27.58
C ASP A 225 -15.52 -6.03 28.04
N LEU A 226 -15.32 -5.83 29.34
CA LEU A 226 -13.98 -5.69 29.94
C LEU A 226 -13.02 -6.86 29.69
N PRO A 227 -13.44 -8.15 29.71
CA PRO A 227 -12.55 -9.26 29.40
C PRO A 227 -12.01 -9.21 27.97
N TRP A 228 -12.86 -8.87 26.99
CA TRP A 228 -12.46 -8.75 25.61
C TRP A 228 -11.49 -7.57 25.40
N GLU A 229 -11.79 -6.41 25.98
CA GLU A 229 -10.94 -5.23 25.88
C GLU A 229 -9.53 -5.50 26.45
N ARG A 230 -9.43 -6.21 27.59
CA ARG A 230 -8.15 -6.64 28.17
C ARG A 230 -7.37 -7.56 27.23
N GLN A 231 -8.03 -8.54 26.62
CA GLN A 231 -7.39 -9.45 25.68
C GLN A 231 -6.91 -8.71 24.42
N TYR A 232 -7.72 -7.81 23.88
CA TYR A 232 -7.33 -7.01 22.72
C TYR A 232 -6.13 -6.11 23.03
N ARG A 233 -6.15 -5.41 24.16
CA ARG A 233 -5.03 -4.57 24.63
C ARG A 233 -3.76 -5.39 24.84
N LEU A 234 -3.87 -6.60 25.42
CA LEU A 234 -2.72 -7.49 25.58
C LEU A 234 -2.14 -7.91 24.23
N ARG A 235 -2.97 -8.33 23.28
CA ARG A 235 -2.53 -8.72 21.94
C ARG A 235 -1.85 -7.55 21.20
N LYS A 236 -2.43 -6.36 21.32
CA LYS A 236 -1.83 -5.13 20.78
C LYS A 236 -0.49 -4.80 21.43
N ALA A 237 -0.37 -4.96 22.74
CA ALA A 237 0.88 -4.76 23.47
C ALA A 237 1.97 -5.75 23.03
N ILE A 238 1.62 -7.02 22.81
CA ILE A 238 2.53 -8.05 22.27
C ILE A 238 3.03 -7.64 20.87
N CYS A 239 2.13 -7.17 19.98
CA CYS A 239 2.53 -6.70 18.65
C CYS A 239 3.52 -5.53 18.74
N LYS A 240 3.25 -4.55 19.60
CA LYS A 240 4.15 -3.41 19.83
C LYS A 240 5.51 -3.85 20.38
N ALA A 241 5.52 -4.74 21.37
CA ALA A 241 6.76 -5.26 21.93
C ALA A 241 7.61 -5.99 20.88
N ARG A 242 6.97 -6.82 20.02
CA ARG A 242 7.66 -7.48 18.90
C ARG A 242 8.26 -6.48 17.90
N LYS A 243 7.54 -5.41 17.56
CA LYS A 243 8.05 -4.34 16.69
C LYS A 243 9.25 -3.65 17.31
N LEU A 244 9.16 -3.26 18.58
CA LEU A 244 10.28 -2.62 19.30
C LEU A 244 11.50 -3.52 19.38
N PHE A 245 11.31 -4.80 19.72
CA PHE A 245 12.39 -5.79 19.73
C PHE A 245 13.05 -5.92 18.35
N TYR A 246 12.23 -6.00 17.29
CA TYR A 246 12.75 -6.08 15.93
C TYR A 246 13.61 -4.85 15.58
N TYR A 247 13.13 -3.63 15.86
CA TYR A 247 13.92 -2.42 15.62
C TYR A 247 15.21 -2.40 16.42
N ALA A 248 15.17 -2.84 17.68
CA ALA A 248 16.36 -2.89 18.51
C ALA A 248 17.44 -3.83 17.95
N ILE A 249 17.06 -5.03 17.49
CA ILE A 249 18.03 -5.99 16.90
C ILE A 249 18.55 -5.54 15.51
N GLN A 250 17.81 -4.66 14.81
CA GLN A 250 18.25 -4.04 13.55
C GLN A 250 19.16 -2.82 13.79
N GLY A 251 19.37 -2.39 15.03
CA GLY A 251 20.15 -1.20 15.36
C GLY A 251 19.37 0.12 15.18
N ASP A 252 18.04 0.06 14.98
CA ASP A 252 17.18 1.22 14.75
C ASP A 252 16.80 1.97 16.05
N ILE A 253 17.75 2.13 16.98
CA ILE A 253 17.47 2.75 18.30
C ILE A 253 17.04 4.20 18.16
N ASP A 254 17.66 4.95 17.25
CA ASP A 254 17.29 6.34 16.95
C ASP A 254 15.83 6.46 16.45
N TYR A 255 15.37 5.51 15.65
CA TYR A 255 13.98 5.45 15.20
C TYR A 255 13.01 5.20 16.36
N ILE A 256 13.37 4.28 17.27
CA ILE A 256 12.57 4.02 18.49
C ILE A 256 12.45 5.30 19.33
N ILE A 257 13.57 6.00 19.55
CA ILE A 257 13.60 7.24 20.35
C ILE A 257 12.76 8.33 19.70
N ARG A 258 12.90 8.56 18.39
CA ARG A 258 12.11 9.57 17.66
C ARG A 258 10.61 9.25 17.74
N ARG A 259 10.23 7.99 17.59
CA ARG A 259 8.84 7.54 17.71
C ARG A 259 8.29 7.73 19.13
N ALA A 260 9.06 7.40 20.15
CA ALA A 260 8.67 7.59 21.56
C ALA A 260 8.48 9.06 21.94
N ARG A 261 9.25 9.96 21.33
CA ARG A 261 9.13 11.42 21.53
C ARG A 261 7.98 12.06 20.72
N GLY A 262 7.19 11.28 20.00
CA GLY A 262 6.11 11.80 19.15
C GLY A 262 6.59 12.54 17.89
N LEU A 263 7.89 12.49 17.59
CA LEU A 263 8.48 13.07 16.38
C LEU A 263 8.16 12.27 15.12
N LEU A 264 7.60 11.07 15.30
CA LEU A 264 7.11 10.20 14.22
C LEU A 264 5.69 9.76 14.62
N ARG A 265 4.68 10.34 14.01
CA ARG A 265 3.31 9.84 14.10
C ARG A 265 3.18 8.63 13.15
N GLY A 266 2.83 7.48 13.66
CA GLY A 266 2.57 6.27 12.90
C GLY A 266 1.22 5.71 13.23
#